data_3e1d7e9e5e1ec9467d11b060c2ead2fd
#
_entry.id   3e1d7e9e5e1ec9467d11b060c2ead2fd
#
_cell.length_a   1.000
_cell.length_b   1.000
_cell.length_c   1.000
_cell.angle_alpha   90.00
_cell.angle_beta   90.00
_cell.angle_gamma   90.00
#
_symmetry.space_group_name_H-M   'P 1'
#
loop_
_entity.id
_entity.type
_entity.pdbx_description
1 polymer ?
#
loop_
_entity_poly.entity_id
_entity_poly.type
_entity_poly.pdbx_seq_one_letter_code
_entity_poly.pdbx_strand_id
1 'polypeptide(L)'
;MNNLLDFNNYILESKSIYKLDNETKSKLLKLDEKYHKLIETFRSRYVAQTVSNIKEEFNKFMNARNLGQKYYPQLEIKNSEYDQKLYDKFINLINEFEEIKDRCYIAKFYLEKLHSMKGSLETRQHLENGTYEPGENPVDKELYKEALQVIKDNPYKKPDFKKDRTNDSDDVLEAIEDALDELGYDFDVQIDTGMLPRMNVKMGRVNINKTSKFSDEDIDGLIAHEIKGHCSRRYYSMKTGLWLFAYGTQSSSTYDEGLAVWNSLNLVKHKKDNIMFNIAMKTC
;
A
#
# COMPACT_ATOMS: atom_id res chain seq x y z
N MET A 1 -1.81 25.66 5.24
CA MET A 1 -3.21 25.42 4.80
C MET A 1 -3.53 25.88 3.37
N ASN A 2 -2.88 26.89 2.79
CA ASN A 2 -3.24 27.41 1.46
C ASN A 2 -2.78 26.56 0.23
N ASN A 3 -1.85 25.63 0.38
CA ASN A 3 -1.30 24.88 -0.76
C ASN A 3 -2.13 23.66 -1.20
N LEU A 4 -3.04 23.15 -0.37
CA LEU A 4 -3.92 22.03 -0.71
C LEU A 4 -5.13 22.49 -1.56
N LEU A 5 -5.59 23.72 -1.37
CA LEU A 5 -6.64 24.34 -2.21
C LEU A 5 -6.16 24.59 -3.64
N ASP A 6 -4.88 24.89 -3.85
CA ASP A 6 -4.28 25.07 -5.17
C ASP A 6 -4.17 23.76 -5.95
N PHE A 7 -3.91 22.63 -5.30
CA PHE A 7 -3.82 21.33 -5.98
C PHE A 7 -5.19 20.85 -6.51
N ASN A 8 -6.26 21.08 -5.76
CA ASN A 8 -7.63 20.81 -6.22
C ASN A 8 -8.02 21.69 -7.40
N ASN A 9 -7.67 22.96 -7.37
CA ASN A 9 -7.86 23.86 -8.49
C ASN A 9 -7.01 23.46 -9.70
N TYR A 10 -5.77 23.02 -9.49
CA TYR A 10 -4.89 22.53 -10.58
C TYR A 10 -5.44 21.27 -11.26
N ILE A 11 -5.95 20.29 -10.50
CA ILE A 11 -6.61 19.11 -11.08
C ILE A 11 -7.92 19.49 -11.76
N LEU A 12 -8.72 20.40 -11.16
CA LEU A 12 -9.97 20.89 -11.73
C LEU A 12 -9.74 21.79 -12.95
N GLU A 13 -8.62 22.52 -12.98
CA GLU A 13 -8.23 23.40 -14.09
C GLU A 13 -7.37 22.72 -15.15
N SER A 14 -6.89 21.48 -14.91
CA SER A 14 -6.17 20.73 -15.95
C SER A 14 -7.13 20.42 -17.10
N LYS A 15 -7.10 21.29 -18.09
CA LYS A 15 -7.98 21.31 -19.27
C LYS A 15 -8.02 20.01 -20.08
N SER A 16 -7.17 19.03 -19.74
CA SER A 16 -7.07 17.75 -20.45
C SER A 16 -8.17 16.75 -20.07
N ILE A 17 -8.64 16.74 -18.82
CA ILE A 17 -9.70 15.80 -18.36
C ILE A 17 -11.09 16.27 -18.84
N TYR A 18 -11.29 17.58 -18.91
CA TYR A 18 -12.57 18.19 -19.31
C TYR A 18 -12.76 18.37 -20.81
N LYS A 19 -11.75 18.02 -21.62
CA LYS A 19 -11.85 18.09 -23.12
C LYS A 19 -12.34 16.80 -23.76
N LEU A 20 -12.71 15.78 -22.98
CA LEU A 20 -13.31 14.59 -23.54
C LEU A 20 -14.69 14.95 -24.12
N ASP A 21 -14.96 14.48 -25.34
CA ASP A 21 -16.31 14.51 -25.86
C ASP A 21 -17.24 13.65 -25.02
N ASN A 22 -18.53 13.92 -25.09
CA ASN A 22 -19.52 13.25 -24.23
C ASN A 22 -19.56 11.73 -24.42
N GLU A 23 -19.29 11.24 -25.62
CA GLU A 23 -19.23 9.80 -25.93
C GLU A 23 -18.05 9.16 -25.23
N THR A 24 -16.84 9.70 -25.40
CA THR A 24 -15.61 9.21 -24.77
C THR A 24 -15.71 9.27 -23.24
N LYS A 25 -16.28 10.35 -22.68
CA LYS A 25 -16.51 10.47 -21.23
C LYS A 25 -17.48 9.40 -20.74
N SER A 26 -18.61 9.20 -21.42
CA SER A 26 -19.59 8.16 -21.04
C SER A 26 -18.98 6.77 -21.12
N LYS A 27 -18.16 6.50 -22.14
CA LYS A 27 -17.46 5.22 -22.28
C LYS A 27 -16.44 5.02 -21.15
N LEU A 28 -15.62 6.04 -20.84
CA LEU A 28 -14.66 5.99 -19.73
C LEU A 28 -15.33 5.63 -18.39
N LEU A 29 -16.44 6.29 -18.04
CA LEU A 29 -17.15 6.02 -16.78
C LEU A 29 -17.70 4.59 -16.72
N LYS A 30 -18.22 4.06 -17.84
CA LYS A 30 -18.64 2.65 -17.91
C LYS A 30 -17.49 1.67 -17.74
N LEU A 31 -16.33 2.00 -18.33
CA LEU A 31 -15.12 1.18 -18.20
C LEU A 31 -14.54 1.25 -16.78
N ASP A 32 -14.60 2.41 -16.14
CA ASP A 32 -14.18 2.58 -14.75
C ASP A 32 -15.02 1.73 -13.78
N GLU A 33 -16.34 1.64 -13.98
CA GLU A 33 -17.19 0.72 -13.24
C GLU A 33 -16.84 -0.76 -13.48
N LYS A 34 -16.53 -1.15 -14.72
CA LYS A 34 -16.04 -2.50 -15.00
C LYS A 34 -14.70 -2.77 -14.33
N TYR A 35 -13.81 -1.78 -14.35
CA TYR A 35 -12.52 -1.81 -13.67
C TYR A 35 -12.71 -2.01 -12.17
N HIS A 36 -13.56 -1.23 -11.51
CA HIS A 36 -13.88 -1.40 -10.09
C HIS A 36 -14.29 -2.83 -9.75
N LYS A 37 -15.28 -3.38 -10.46
CA LYS A 37 -15.77 -4.75 -10.23
C LYS A 37 -14.67 -5.81 -10.45
N LEU A 38 -13.81 -5.59 -11.44
CA LEU A 38 -12.70 -6.48 -11.72
C LEU A 38 -11.66 -6.44 -10.61
N ILE A 39 -11.31 -5.24 -10.12
CA ILE A 39 -10.34 -5.06 -9.03
C ILE A 39 -10.85 -5.67 -7.72
N GLU A 40 -12.12 -5.47 -7.38
CA GLU A 40 -12.71 -6.10 -6.19
C GLU A 40 -12.69 -7.63 -6.30
N THR A 41 -13.02 -8.18 -7.47
CA THR A 41 -12.93 -9.63 -7.72
C THR A 41 -11.49 -10.12 -7.60
N PHE A 42 -10.54 -9.41 -8.20
CA PHE A 42 -9.12 -9.74 -8.11
C PHE A 42 -8.65 -9.70 -6.64
N ARG A 43 -8.92 -8.64 -5.92
CA ARG A 43 -8.52 -8.48 -4.51
C ARG A 43 -9.11 -9.57 -3.62
N SER A 44 -10.39 -9.91 -3.78
CA SER A 44 -11.03 -10.94 -2.96
C SER A 44 -10.41 -12.33 -3.17
N ARG A 45 -9.92 -12.62 -4.36
CA ARG A 45 -9.34 -13.93 -4.72
C ARG A 45 -7.82 -13.99 -4.58
N TYR A 46 -7.14 -12.85 -4.80
CA TYR A 46 -5.68 -12.78 -4.88
C TYR A 46 -5.00 -12.09 -3.71
N VAL A 47 -5.75 -11.55 -2.77
CA VAL A 47 -5.16 -10.87 -1.60
C VAL A 47 -4.34 -11.80 -0.73
N ALA A 48 -4.37 -13.10 -0.97
CA ALA A 48 -3.68 -13.91 -0.02
C ALA A 48 -2.94 -15.10 -0.64
N GLN A 49 -1.68 -14.91 -0.85
CA GLN A 49 -0.79 -15.92 -0.33
C GLN A 49 -0.94 -15.87 1.20
N THR A 50 -1.92 -16.56 1.75
CA THR A 50 -2.06 -16.65 3.19
C THR A 50 -1.08 -17.70 3.67
N VAL A 51 -0.11 -17.26 4.44
CA VAL A 51 0.69 -18.20 5.23
C VAL A 51 -0.21 -18.76 6.32
N SER A 52 -0.60 -20.03 6.20
CA SER A 52 -1.59 -20.65 7.10
C SER A 52 -1.06 -20.81 8.53
N ASN A 53 0.24 -20.98 8.70
CA ASN A 53 0.92 -21.25 9.96
C ASN A 53 1.76 -20.07 10.50
N ILE A 54 1.52 -18.84 10.05
CA ILE A 54 2.38 -17.69 10.41
C ILE A 54 2.49 -17.45 11.92
N LYS A 55 1.38 -17.61 12.68
CA LYS A 55 1.39 -17.41 14.13
C LYS A 55 2.21 -18.49 14.86
N GLU A 56 2.09 -19.73 14.41
CA GLU A 56 2.84 -20.85 14.96
C GLU A 56 4.34 -20.69 14.71
N GLU A 57 4.71 -20.41 13.48
CA GLU A 57 6.10 -20.23 13.08
C GLU A 57 6.73 -18.99 13.69
N PHE A 58 5.97 -17.91 13.86
CA PHE A 58 6.42 -16.72 14.60
C PHE A 58 6.71 -17.05 16.06
N ASN A 59 5.86 -17.81 16.72
CA ASN A 59 6.09 -18.22 18.12
C ASN A 59 7.33 -19.11 18.25
N LYS A 60 7.54 -20.07 17.35
CA LYS A 60 8.75 -20.90 17.31
C LYS A 60 10.00 -20.06 17.11
N PHE A 61 9.95 -19.10 16.17
CA PHE A 61 11.05 -18.17 15.93
C PHE A 61 11.37 -17.32 17.17
N MET A 62 10.37 -16.76 17.82
CA MET A 62 10.57 -15.94 19.02
C MET A 62 11.12 -16.76 20.18
N ASN A 63 10.66 -18.00 20.39
CA ASN A 63 11.18 -18.90 21.42
C ASN A 63 12.66 -19.24 21.15
N ALA A 64 13.00 -19.64 19.95
CA ALA A 64 14.38 -19.92 19.56
C ALA A 64 15.29 -18.71 19.75
N ARG A 65 14.82 -17.53 19.34
CA ARG A 65 15.54 -16.25 19.54
C ARG A 65 15.81 -15.95 21.03
N ASN A 66 14.82 -16.17 21.89
CA ASN A 66 14.96 -15.96 23.31
C ASN A 66 15.98 -16.92 23.97
N LEU A 67 16.15 -18.11 23.36
CA LEU A 67 17.12 -19.12 23.77
C LEU A 67 18.50 -18.93 23.09
N GLY A 68 18.67 -17.89 22.26
CA GLY A 68 19.90 -17.67 21.48
C GLY A 68 20.12 -18.70 20.36
N GLN A 69 19.08 -19.42 19.95
CA GLN A 69 19.13 -20.44 18.91
C GLN A 69 18.75 -19.87 17.55
N LYS A 70 19.31 -20.45 16.48
CA LYS A 70 18.88 -20.14 15.11
C LYS A 70 17.64 -20.98 14.77
N TYR A 71 16.64 -20.32 14.20
CA TYR A 71 15.43 -20.96 13.69
C TYR A 71 15.06 -20.37 12.31
N TYR A 72 14.75 -21.22 11.38
CA TYR A 72 14.28 -20.83 10.04
C TYR A 72 12.81 -21.24 9.92
N PRO A 73 11.87 -20.26 9.89
CA PRO A 73 10.44 -20.55 9.80
C PRO A 73 10.09 -21.42 8.58
N GLN A 74 9.29 -22.45 8.80
CA GLN A 74 8.75 -23.33 7.76
C GLN A 74 7.36 -22.86 7.41
N LEU A 75 7.27 -21.89 6.48
CA LEU A 75 6.01 -21.24 6.13
C LEU A 75 5.19 -22.12 5.17
N GLU A 76 3.95 -22.39 5.54
CA GLU A 76 2.96 -23.05 4.70
C GLU A 76 2.20 -22.01 3.88
N ILE A 77 2.55 -21.88 2.61
CA ILE A 77 1.93 -20.92 1.70
C ILE A 77 0.74 -21.60 1.01
N LYS A 78 -0.47 -21.13 1.31
CA LYS A 78 -1.65 -21.49 0.52
C LYS A 78 -1.69 -20.60 -0.72
N ASN A 79 -1.42 -21.23 -1.85
CA ASN A 79 -1.56 -20.56 -3.14
C ASN A 79 -3.04 -20.48 -3.51
N SER A 80 -3.52 -19.31 -3.98
CA SER A 80 -4.79 -19.25 -4.71
C SER A 80 -4.55 -19.87 -6.09
N GLU A 81 -5.49 -20.65 -6.59
CA GLU A 81 -5.40 -21.27 -7.92
C GLU A 81 -5.46 -20.18 -9.01
N TYR A 82 -4.79 -20.46 -10.15
CA TYR A 82 -4.92 -19.63 -11.34
C TYR A 82 -6.37 -19.66 -11.85
N ASP A 83 -6.93 -18.49 -12.13
CA ASP A 83 -8.31 -18.33 -12.60
C ASP A 83 -8.32 -17.80 -14.05
N GLN A 84 -8.47 -18.73 -15.01
CA GLN A 84 -8.55 -18.40 -16.43
C GLN A 84 -9.70 -17.42 -16.73
N LYS A 85 -10.85 -17.56 -16.06
CA LYS A 85 -12.01 -16.67 -16.27
C LYS A 85 -11.72 -15.25 -15.81
N LEU A 86 -10.94 -15.11 -14.74
CA LEU A 86 -10.49 -13.81 -14.28
C LEU A 86 -9.47 -13.20 -15.24
N TYR A 87 -8.53 -14.00 -15.74
CA TYR A 87 -7.57 -13.58 -16.75
C TYR A 87 -8.25 -13.06 -18.02
N ASP A 88 -9.25 -13.80 -18.54
CA ASP A 88 -10.02 -13.41 -19.73
C ASP A 88 -10.75 -12.06 -19.51
N LYS A 89 -11.25 -11.81 -18.29
CA LYS A 89 -11.84 -10.50 -17.95
C LYS A 89 -10.82 -9.36 -18.02
N PHE A 90 -9.56 -9.60 -17.60
CA PHE A 90 -8.49 -8.61 -17.75
C PHE A 90 -8.22 -8.32 -19.23
N ILE A 91 -8.09 -9.35 -20.08
CA ILE A 91 -7.87 -9.19 -21.52
C ILE A 91 -9.00 -8.39 -22.15
N ASN A 92 -10.24 -8.73 -21.87
CA ASN A 92 -11.40 -8.03 -22.43
C ASN A 92 -11.42 -6.54 -22.04
N LEU A 93 -11.17 -6.24 -20.76
CA LEU A 93 -11.17 -4.85 -20.29
C LEU A 93 -9.99 -4.05 -20.85
N ILE A 94 -8.82 -4.66 -20.99
CA ILE A 94 -7.65 -4.06 -21.67
C ILE A 94 -8.04 -3.67 -23.09
N ASN A 95 -8.62 -4.58 -23.86
CA ASN A 95 -9.04 -4.31 -25.25
C ASN A 95 -10.04 -3.15 -25.32
N GLU A 96 -11.01 -3.09 -24.40
CA GLU A 96 -11.98 -1.99 -24.35
C GLU A 96 -11.32 -0.62 -24.04
N PHE A 97 -10.29 -0.58 -23.18
CA PHE A 97 -9.52 0.66 -22.91
C PHE A 97 -8.60 1.04 -24.09
N GLU A 98 -8.04 0.05 -24.82
CA GLU A 98 -7.25 0.27 -26.02
C GLU A 98 -8.04 1.05 -27.08
N GLU A 99 -9.36 0.81 -27.20
CA GLU A 99 -10.22 1.52 -28.17
C GLU A 99 -10.35 3.02 -27.90
N ILE A 100 -10.10 3.47 -26.67
CA ILE A 100 -10.24 4.90 -26.28
C ILE A 100 -8.94 5.58 -25.93
N LYS A 101 -7.81 4.88 -25.88
CA LYS A 101 -6.52 5.41 -25.36
C LYS A 101 -6.01 6.64 -26.09
N ASP A 102 -6.29 6.77 -27.40
CA ASP A 102 -5.83 7.90 -28.20
C ASP A 102 -6.72 9.14 -28.04
N ARG A 103 -7.97 8.94 -27.59
CA ARG A 103 -8.92 10.02 -27.30
C ARG A 103 -8.98 10.38 -25.81
N CYS A 104 -8.48 9.50 -24.94
CA CYS A 104 -8.55 9.63 -23.49
C CYS A 104 -7.20 9.31 -22.83
N TYR A 105 -6.44 10.33 -22.47
CA TYR A 105 -5.12 10.15 -21.85
C TYR A 105 -5.17 9.31 -20.55
N ILE A 106 -6.26 9.44 -19.78
CA ILE A 106 -6.45 8.68 -18.53
C ILE A 106 -6.52 7.17 -18.80
N ALA A 107 -7.01 6.75 -19.98
CA ALA A 107 -7.07 5.33 -20.34
C ALA A 107 -5.70 4.64 -20.29
N LYS A 108 -4.60 5.36 -20.52
CA LYS A 108 -3.24 4.83 -20.43
C LYS A 108 -2.88 4.37 -19.03
N PHE A 109 -3.30 5.08 -17.98
CA PHE A 109 -3.07 4.67 -16.60
C PHE A 109 -3.87 3.43 -16.20
N TYR A 110 -5.09 3.25 -16.74
CA TYR A 110 -5.83 2.01 -16.58
C TYR A 110 -5.10 0.85 -17.25
N LEU A 111 -4.63 1.04 -18.47
CA LEU A 111 -3.89 0.03 -19.22
C LEU A 111 -2.62 -0.41 -18.48
N GLU A 112 -1.80 0.53 -18.00
CA GLU A 112 -0.62 0.22 -17.19
C GLU A 112 -0.97 -0.63 -15.97
N LYS A 113 -2.01 -0.25 -15.23
CA LYS A 113 -2.45 -0.98 -14.04
C LYS A 113 -2.99 -2.36 -14.38
N LEU A 114 -3.83 -2.47 -15.40
CA LEU A 114 -4.42 -3.73 -15.86
C LEU A 114 -3.33 -4.69 -16.37
N HIS A 115 -2.37 -4.21 -17.15
CA HIS A 115 -1.24 -5.02 -17.63
C HIS A 115 -0.39 -5.55 -16.48
N SER A 116 -0.09 -4.72 -15.49
CA SER A 116 0.64 -5.16 -14.30
C SER A 116 -0.10 -6.25 -13.51
N MET A 117 -1.41 -6.07 -13.31
CA MET A 117 -2.23 -7.05 -12.61
C MET A 117 -2.37 -8.36 -13.41
N LYS A 118 -2.54 -8.26 -14.73
CA LYS A 118 -2.52 -9.40 -15.65
C LYS A 118 -1.20 -10.16 -15.54
N GLY A 119 -0.07 -9.44 -15.53
CA GLY A 119 1.26 -10.05 -15.33
C GLY A 119 1.39 -10.80 -14.02
N SER A 120 0.74 -10.33 -12.94
CA SER A 120 0.69 -11.07 -11.67
C SER A 120 -0.06 -12.39 -11.78
N LEU A 121 -1.12 -12.46 -12.61
CA LEU A 121 -1.82 -13.72 -12.89
C LEU A 121 -0.97 -14.66 -13.72
N GLU A 122 -0.26 -14.17 -14.72
CA GLU A 122 0.66 -14.95 -15.56
C GLU A 122 1.80 -15.55 -14.72
N THR A 123 2.41 -14.74 -13.86
CA THR A 123 3.43 -15.23 -12.90
C THR A 123 2.90 -16.38 -12.07
N ARG A 124 1.64 -16.29 -11.62
CA ARG A 124 1.03 -17.37 -10.86
C ARG A 124 0.82 -18.64 -11.67
N GLN A 125 0.35 -18.52 -12.90
CA GLN A 125 0.22 -19.67 -13.82
C GLN A 125 1.56 -20.37 -14.02
N HIS A 126 2.63 -19.60 -14.18
CA HIS A 126 3.99 -20.13 -14.29
C HIS A 126 4.45 -20.85 -13.01
N LEU A 127 4.12 -20.30 -11.83
CA LEU A 127 4.42 -20.94 -10.55
C LEU A 127 3.67 -22.28 -10.39
N GLU A 128 2.37 -22.32 -10.74
CA GLU A 128 1.58 -23.56 -10.69
C GLU A 128 2.08 -24.64 -11.64
N ASN A 129 2.50 -24.22 -12.83
CA ASN A 129 3.03 -25.14 -13.85
C ASN A 129 4.50 -25.54 -13.63
N GLY A 130 5.16 -25.00 -12.59
CA GLY A 130 6.59 -25.20 -12.34
C GLY A 130 7.50 -24.61 -13.43
N THR A 131 6.98 -23.66 -14.21
CA THR A 131 7.70 -23.00 -15.32
C THR A 131 8.13 -21.57 -14.96
N TYR A 132 8.00 -21.18 -13.69
CA TYR A 132 8.46 -19.88 -13.24
C TYR A 132 9.98 -19.83 -13.21
N GLU A 133 10.54 -19.02 -14.08
CA GLU A 133 11.93 -18.62 -14.00
C GLU A 133 11.98 -17.22 -13.36
N PRO A 134 12.56 -17.08 -12.16
CA PRO A 134 12.77 -15.76 -11.59
C PRO A 134 13.60 -14.97 -12.59
N GLY A 135 13.04 -13.87 -13.09
CA GLY A 135 13.79 -12.97 -13.96
C GLY A 135 15.07 -12.56 -13.25
N GLU A 136 16.17 -12.58 -13.98
CA GLU A 136 17.39 -11.92 -13.49
C GLU A 136 17.03 -10.45 -13.26
N ASN A 137 16.75 -10.08 -12.03
CA ASN A 137 16.82 -8.70 -11.61
C ASN A 137 18.31 -8.47 -11.28
N PRO A 138 19.10 -7.94 -12.22
CA PRO A 138 20.49 -7.71 -11.92
C PRO A 138 20.53 -6.70 -10.79
N VAL A 139 20.96 -7.16 -9.63
CA VAL A 139 21.22 -6.26 -8.51
C VAL A 139 22.23 -5.24 -9.04
N ASP A 140 21.83 -3.97 -9.04
CA ASP A 140 22.77 -2.89 -9.34
C ASP A 140 23.89 -2.94 -8.28
N LYS A 141 25.04 -3.47 -8.71
CA LYS A 141 26.18 -3.73 -7.82
C LYS A 141 26.75 -2.46 -7.20
N GLU A 142 26.60 -1.32 -7.89
CA GLU A 142 27.07 -0.03 -7.36
C GLU A 142 26.10 0.46 -6.30
N LEU A 143 24.81 0.47 -6.59
CA LEU A 143 23.76 0.81 -5.63
C LEU A 143 23.81 -0.08 -4.38
N TYR A 144 24.04 -1.38 -4.55
CA TYR A 144 24.21 -2.32 -3.44
C TYR A 144 25.45 -1.96 -2.56
N LYS A 145 26.59 -1.63 -3.17
CA LYS A 145 27.78 -1.19 -2.43
C LYS A 145 27.56 0.11 -1.68
N GLU A 146 26.91 1.08 -2.32
CA GLU A 146 26.55 2.35 -1.69
C GLU A 146 25.62 2.11 -0.50
N ALA A 147 24.60 1.27 -0.66
CA ALA A 147 23.69 0.93 0.43
C ALA A 147 24.39 0.25 1.61
N LEU A 148 25.31 -0.68 1.36
CA LEU A 148 26.13 -1.29 2.41
C LEU A 148 27.00 -0.27 3.13
N GLN A 149 27.56 0.72 2.40
CA GLN A 149 28.35 1.79 3.01
C GLN A 149 27.45 2.68 3.90
N VAL A 150 26.26 3.04 3.42
CA VAL A 150 25.28 3.82 4.21
C VAL A 150 24.91 3.08 5.49
N ILE A 151 24.68 1.77 5.44
CA ILE A 151 24.37 0.94 6.63
C ILE A 151 25.51 0.98 7.62
N LYS A 152 26.75 0.88 7.14
CA LYS A 152 27.96 0.92 7.97
C LYS A 152 28.17 2.27 8.66
N ASP A 153 27.92 3.35 7.92
CA ASP A 153 28.13 4.72 8.41
C ASP A 153 26.98 5.21 9.30
N ASN A 154 25.77 4.60 9.15
CA ASN A 154 24.58 4.93 9.91
C ASN A 154 24.05 3.68 10.64
N PRO A 155 24.74 3.17 11.68
CA PRO A 155 24.31 1.97 12.38
C PRO A 155 22.93 2.17 13.03
N TYR A 156 22.13 1.12 13.00
CA TYR A 156 20.80 1.13 13.61
C TYR A 156 20.86 1.50 15.09
N LYS A 157 20.16 2.56 15.46
CA LYS A 157 19.98 2.96 16.85
C LYS A 157 18.74 2.28 17.40
N LYS A 158 18.91 1.32 18.30
CA LYS A 158 17.79 0.63 18.94
C LYS A 158 16.99 1.63 19.79
N PRO A 159 15.71 1.89 19.45
CA PRO A 159 14.87 2.74 20.28
C PRO A 159 14.56 2.05 21.61
N ASP A 160 14.53 2.81 22.71
CA ASP A 160 14.05 2.30 23.98
C ASP A 160 12.52 2.49 24.08
N PHE A 161 11.80 1.51 23.55
CA PHE A 161 10.33 1.54 23.50
C PHE A 161 9.65 1.14 24.82
N LYS A 162 10.39 0.65 25.81
CA LYS A 162 9.75 -0.04 26.94
C LYS A 162 9.12 0.89 27.98
N LYS A 163 9.57 2.12 28.07
CA LYS A 163 9.13 3.05 29.13
C LYS A 163 7.94 3.93 28.75
N ASP A 164 7.74 4.20 27.47
CA ASP A 164 6.83 5.27 27.02
C ASP A 164 5.55 4.76 26.34
N ARG A 165 5.42 3.43 26.12
CA ARG A 165 4.24 2.84 25.46
C ARG A 165 3.18 2.43 26.45
N THR A 166 2.42 3.40 26.90
CA THR A 166 1.33 3.22 27.89
C THR A 166 -0.04 3.09 27.23
N ASN A 167 -0.23 3.70 26.06
CA ASN A 167 -1.51 3.71 25.35
C ASN A 167 -1.80 2.35 24.70
N ASP A 168 -3.04 1.95 24.73
CA ASP A 168 -3.51 0.73 24.08
C ASP A 168 -4.28 1.02 22.77
N SER A 169 -4.96 0.00 22.26
CA SER A 169 -5.71 0.13 21.00
C SER A 169 -6.93 1.02 21.12
N ASP A 170 -7.53 1.11 22.32
CA ASP A 170 -8.74 1.92 22.53
C ASP A 170 -8.37 3.41 22.60
N ASP A 171 -7.25 3.75 23.28
CA ASP A 171 -6.70 5.11 23.31
C ASP A 171 -6.35 5.61 21.89
N VAL A 172 -5.77 4.71 21.06
CA VAL A 172 -5.43 5.03 19.67
C VAL A 172 -6.68 5.16 18.80
N LEU A 173 -7.71 4.36 19.04
CA LEU A 173 -8.97 4.44 18.31
C LEU A 173 -9.58 5.82 18.48
N GLU A 174 -9.72 6.30 19.73
CA GLU A 174 -10.26 7.64 20.03
C GLU A 174 -9.44 8.74 19.31
N ALA A 175 -8.11 8.70 19.41
CA ALA A 175 -7.25 9.69 18.77
C ALA A 175 -7.33 9.69 17.23
N ILE A 176 -7.56 8.51 16.62
CA ILE A 176 -7.72 8.40 15.17
C ILE A 176 -9.10 8.88 14.73
N GLU A 177 -10.17 8.56 15.47
CA GLU A 177 -11.52 9.07 15.20
C GLU A 177 -11.55 10.58 15.27
N ASP A 178 -10.98 11.19 16.32
CA ASP A 178 -10.86 12.64 16.46
C ASP A 178 -10.10 13.28 15.27
N ALA A 179 -9.00 12.67 14.85
CA ALA A 179 -8.21 13.18 13.73
C ALA A 179 -8.95 13.08 12.38
N LEU A 180 -9.75 12.03 12.17
CA LEU A 180 -10.59 11.86 10.99
C LEU A 180 -11.72 12.90 10.97
N ASP A 181 -12.38 13.10 12.10
CA ASP A 181 -13.47 14.08 12.27
C ASP A 181 -12.97 15.52 12.06
N GLU A 182 -11.80 15.89 12.64
CA GLU A 182 -11.17 17.21 12.44
C GLU A 182 -10.91 17.49 10.95
N LEU A 183 -10.53 16.44 10.17
CA LEU A 183 -10.22 16.56 8.75
C LEU A 183 -11.46 16.38 7.86
N GLY A 184 -12.59 15.95 8.42
CA GLY A 184 -13.83 15.65 7.68
C GLY A 184 -13.68 14.45 6.76
N TYR A 185 -12.95 13.41 7.18
CA TYR A 185 -12.74 12.19 6.41
C TYR A 185 -13.68 11.09 6.91
N ASP A 186 -14.46 10.55 6.01
CA ASP A 186 -15.41 9.45 6.27
C ASP A 186 -14.69 8.09 6.13
N PHE A 187 -14.11 7.64 7.24
CA PHE A 187 -13.46 6.33 7.35
C PHE A 187 -13.92 5.63 8.63
N ASP A 188 -14.28 4.35 8.51
CA ASP A 188 -14.51 3.49 9.66
C ASP A 188 -13.19 3.20 10.40
N VAL A 189 -13.21 3.23 11.73
CA VAL A 189 -12.08 2.78 12.55
C VAL A 189 -12.44 1.49 13.27
N GLN A 190 -11.56 0.49 13.24
CA GLN A 190 -11.82 -0.75 13.97
C GLN A 190 -10.54 -1.38 14.51
N ILE A 191 -10.72 -2.09 15.62
CA ILE A 191 -9.66 -2.88 16.27
C ILE A 191 -9.66 -4.30 15.68
N ASP A 192 -8.51 -4.73 15.16
CA ASP A 192 -8.30 -6.03 14.53
C ASP A 192 -7.35 -6.89 15.37
N THR A 193 -7.76 -8.12 15.69
CA THR A 193 -6.98 -9.08 16.48
C THR A 193 -6.03 -9.93 15.65
N GLY A 194 -6.16 -9.91 14.32
CA GLY A 194 -5.48 -10.82 13.40
C GLY A 194 -4.36 -10.18 12.59
N MET A 195 -4.16 -8.88 12.67
CA MET A 195 -3.16 -8.17 11.89
C MET A 195 -1.76 -8.17 12.52
N LEU A 196 -0.72 -8.11 11.68
CA LEU A 196 0.67 -7.97 12.12
C LEU A 196 1.12 -6.50 12.25
N PRO A 197 0.82 -5.61 11.29
CA PRO A 197 1.14 -4.18 11.43
C PRO A 197 0.43 -3.58 12.64
N ARG A 198 0.98 -2.51 13.19
CA ARG A 198 0.36 -1.77 14.30
C ARG A 198 -0.92 -1.05 13.87
N MET A 199 -0.93 -0.54 12.63
CA MET A 199 -2.05 0.10 11.97
C MET A 199 -1.96 -0.14 10.47
N ASN A 200 -3.08 -0.15 9.77
CA ASN A 200 -3.13 -0.06 8.32
C ASN A 200 -4.41 0.61 7.84
N VAL A 201 -4.34 1.24 6.67
CA VAL A 201 -5.47 1.86 6.00
C VAL A 201 -5.88 1.03 4.79
N LYS A 202 -7.16 0.65 4.75
CA LYS A 202 -7.83 0.02 3.60
C LYS A 202 -8.83 1.01 2.99
N MET A 203 -9.53 0.60 1.92
CA MET A 203 -10.61 1.41 1.37
C MET A 203 -11.67 1.70 2.43
N GLY A 204 -11.87 2.99 2.75
CA GLY A 204 -12.86 3.47 3.71
C GLY A 204 -12.67 3.00 5.16
N ARG A 205 -11.49 2.44 5.52
CA ARG A 205 -11.29 1.86 6.84
C ARG A 205 -9.86 1.97 7.35
N VAL A 206 -9.72 2.29 8.63
CA VAL A 206 -8.48 2.22 9.41
C VAL A 206 -8.56 1.03 10.37
N ASN A 207 -7.56 0.15 10.36
CA ASN A 207 -7.51 -0.97 11.30
C ASN A 207 -6.34 -0.78 12.27
N ILE A 208 -6.60 -0.99 13.56
CA ILE A 208 -5.66 -0.87 14.67
C ILE A 208 -5.43 -2.26 15.26
N ASN A 209 -4.16 -2.63 15.45
CA ASN A 209 -3.82 -3.92 16.04
C ASN A 209 -4.09 -3.93 17.54
N LYS A 210 -4.99 -4.81 17.99
CA LYS A 210 -5.39 -4.93 19.40
C LYS A 210 -4.23 -5.21 20.38
N THR A 211 -3.21 -5.90 19.92
CA THR A 211 -2.10 -6.34 20.80
C THR A 211 -0.95 -5.34 20.85
N SER A 212 -1.00 -4.30 20.05
CA SER A 212 0.04 -3.27 20.01
C SER A 212 -0.10 -2.30 21.18
N LYS A 213 1.04 -1.76 21.60
CA LYS A 213 1.14 -0.67 22.56
C LYS A 213 1.81 0.54 21.90
N PHE A 214 1.44 1.72 22.33
CA PHE A 214 1.80 2.98 21.69
C PHE A 214 2.26 4.02 22.72
N SER A 215 3.20 4.86 22.34
CA SER A 215 3.49 6.12 23.02
C SER A 215 2.69 7.26 22.37
N ASP A 216 2.61 8.41 23.01
CA ASP A 216 1.99 9.60 22.42
C ASP A 216 2.70 10.00 21.10
N GLU A 217 4.04 9.93 21.06
CA GLU A 217 4.84 10.14 19.84
C GLU A 217 4.49 9.13 18.72
N ASP A 218 4.20 7.87 19.09
CA ASP A 218 3.75 6.87 18.12
C ASP A 218 2.38 7.23 17.55
N ILE A 219 1.44 7.74 18.38
CA ILE A 219 0.08 8.14 17.96
C ILE A 219 0.18 9.34 17.00
N ASP A 220 0.92 10.38 17.35
CA ASP A 220 1.15 11.54 16.48
C ASP A 220 1.76 11.12 15.13
N GLY A 221 2.75 10.23 15.18
CA GLY A 221 3.40 9.68 14.00
C GLY A 221 2.46 8.86 13.12
N LEU A 222 1.54 8.09 13.71
CA LEU A 222 0.53 7.32 13.00
C LEU A 222 -0.54 8.22 12.38
N ILE A 223 -1.01 9.23 13.10
CA ILE A 223 -1.94 10.23 12.55
C ILE A 223 -1.31 10.93 11.33
N ALA A 224 -0.05 11.34 11.43
CA ALA A 224 0.64 11.98 10.32
C ALA A 224 0.86 11.04 9.12
N HIS A 225 1.18 9.77 9.37
CA HIS A 225 1.46 8.77 8.33
C HIS A 225 0.18 8.22 7.71
N GLU A 226 -0.70 7.64 8.55
CA GLU A 226 -1.87 6.90 8.08
C GLU A 226 -3.02 7.84 7.71
N ILE A 227 -3.31 8.85 8.56
CA ILE A 227 -4.48 9.71 8.34
C ILE A 227 -4.14 10.84 7.38
N LYS A 228 -3.11 11.67 7.69
CA LYS A 228 -2.71 12.79 6.81
C LYS A 228 -1.98 12.34 5.54
N GLY A 229 -1.47 11.12 5.50
CA GLY A 229 -0.91 10.48 4.30
C GLY A 229 -1.97 9.67 3.56
N HIS A 230 -2.17 8.40 3.97
CA HIS A 230 -2.95 7.42 3.23
C HIS A 230 -4.45 7.72 3.17
N CYS A 231 -5.10 8.10 4.28
CA CYS A 231 -6.53 8.46 4.27
C CYS A 231 -6.76 9.72 3.42
N SER A 232 -5.92 10.74 3.57
CA SER A 232 -6.00 11.98 2.79
C SER A 232 -5.96 11.69 1.28
N ARG A 233 -4.94 10.92 0.82
CA ARG A 233 -4.84 10.56 -0.59
C ARG A 233 -6.11 9.84 -1.08
N ARG A 234 -6.60 8.85 -0.33
CA ARG A 234 -7.79 8.08 -0.74
C ARG A 234 -9.04 8.93 -0.76
N TYR A 235 -9.25 9.75 0.25
CA TYR A 235 -10.39 10.66 0.34
C TYR A 235 -10.45 11.60 -0.87
N TYR A 236 -9.34 12.27 -1.21
CA TYR A 236 -9.30 13.14 -2.37
C TYR A 236 -9.36 12.39 -3.70
N SER A 237 -8.77 11.20 -3.77
CA SER A 237 -8.86 10.35 -4.96
C SER A 237 -10.29 9.94 -5.26
N MET A 238 -11.08 9.59 -4.24
CA MET A 238 -12.49 9.25 -4.43
C MET A 238 -13.33 10.44 -4.91
N LYS A 239 -12.97 11.66 -4.53
CA LYS A 239 -13.64 12.88 -5.02
C LYS A 239 -13.40 13.15 -6.52
N THR A 240 -12.44 12.49 -7.16
CA THR A 240 -12.24 12.57 -8.62
C THR A 240 -13.36 11.90 -9.40
N GLY A 241 -14.14 11.02 -8.75
CA GLY A 241 -15.20 10.23 -9.37
C GLY A 241 -14.68 9.08 -10.25
N LEU A 242 -13.38 8.71 -10.15
CA LEU A 242 -12.79 7.59 -10.87
C LEU A 242 -12.13 6.60 -9.91
N TRP A 243 -12.53 5.34 -9.99
CA TRP A 243 -12.01 4.24 -9.17
C TRP A 243 -10.51 4.00 -9.37
N LEU A 244 -9.98 4.30 -10.56
CA LEU A 244 -8.54 4.23 -10.83
C LEU A 244 -7.73 4.96 -9.74
N PHE A 245 -8.12 6.20 -9.42
CA PHE A 245 -7.38 7.00 -8.44
C PHE A 245 -7.62 6.52 -7.02
N ALA A 246 -8.81 6.02 -6.72
CA ALA A 246 -9.10 5.43 -5.40
C ALA A 246 -8.23 4.20 -5.13
N TYR A 247 -8.04 3.31 -6.12
CA TYR A 247 -7.14 2.16 -6.03
C TYR A 247 -5.67 2.50 -6.23
N GLY A 248 -5.37 3.65 -6.81
CA GLY A 248 -4.04 4.12 -7.18
C GLY A 248 -3.56 3.57 -8.53
N THR A 249 -2.83 4.41 -9.27
CA THR A 249 -2.14 4.05 -10.52
C THR A 249 -0.99 3.08 -10.25
N GLN A 250 -0.35 2.56 -11.28
CA GLN A 250 0.69 1.53 -11.14
C GLN A 250 1.83 1.93 -10.19
N SER A 251 2.30 3.16 -10.26
CA SER A 251 3.44 3.65 -9.44
C SER A 251 3.02 4.45 -8.21
N SER A 252 1.70 4.56 -7.94
CA SER A 252 1.20 5.45 -6.87
C SER A 252 1.62 5.02 -5.47
N SER A 253 1.85 3.72 -5.22
CA SER A 253 2.24 3.22 -3.89
C SER A 253 3.55 3.80 -3.40
N THR A 254 4.54 3.96 -4.28
CA THR A 254 5.84 4.54 -3.91
C THR A 254 5.71 6.01 -3.48
N TYR A 255 4.90 6.79 -4.21
CA TYR A 255 4.62 8.18 -3.87
C TYR A 255 3.77 8.31 -2.61
N ASP A 256 2.79 7.43 -2.44
CA ASP A 256 1.89 7.37 -1.29
C ASP A 256 2.71 7.11 0.00
N GLU A 257 3.58 6.10 -0.02
CA GLU A 257 4.50 5.81 1.08
C GLU A 257 5.50 6.95 1.32
N GLY A 258 6.05 7.53 0.24
CA GLY A 258 6.96 8.68 0.35
C GLY A 258 6.33 9.86 1.05
N LEU A 259 5.08 10.20 0.70
CA LEU A 259 4.32 11.28 1.34
C LEU A 259 4.00 10.96 2.81
N ALA A 260 3.56 9.74 3.10
CA ALA A 260 3.24 9.30 4.44
C ALA A 260 4.49 9.32 5.35
N VAL A 261 5.63 8.84 4.85
CA VAL A 261 6.91 8.92 5.56
C VAL A 261 7.32 10.37 5.79
N TRP A 262 7.21 11.23 4.77
CA TRP A 262 7.54 12.65 4.88
C TRP A 262 6.71 13.35 5.98
N ASN A 263 5.40 13.11 6.00
CA ASN A 263 4.50 13.69 7.00
C ASN A 263 4.90 13.29 8.43
N SER A 264 5.34 12.04 8.64
CA SER A 264 5.68 11.52 9.98
C SER A 264 7.14 11.68 10.38
N LEU A 265 8.02 12.09 9.46
CA LEU A 265 9.48 12.03 9.64
C LEU A 265 9.99 12.85 10.83
N ASN A 266 9.39 14.00 11.08
CA ASN A 266 9.80 14.91 12.14
C ASN A 266 9.07 14.66 13.47
N LEU A 267 8.03 13.83 13.47
CA LEU A 267 7.20 13.53 14.64
C LEU A 267 7.64 12.27 15.38
N VAL A 268 8.37 11.37 14.71
CA VAL A 268 8.82 10.10 15.30
C VAL A 268 10.33 10.06 15.33
N LYS A 269 10.91 10.39 16.49
CA LYS A 269 12.35 10.53 16.67
C LYS A 269 13.16 9.32 16.20
N HIS A 270 12.75 8.10 16.55
CA HIS A 270 13.46 6.90 16.14
C HIS A 270 13.40 6.65 14.62
N LYS A 271 12.35 7.08 13.93
CA LYS A 271 12.29 7.06 12.46
C LYS A 271 13.34 7.98 11.86
N LYS A 272 13.43 9.22 12.39
CA LYS A 272 14.41 10.19 11.94
C LYS A 272 15.85 9.70 12.15
N ASP A 273 16.12 9.14 13.34
CA ASP A 273 17.44 8.64 13.70
C ASP A 273 17.91 7.45 12.86
N ASN A 274 16.98 6.66 12.34
CA ASN A 274 17.26 5.45 11.56
C ASN A 274 16.92 5.56 10.06
N ILE A 275 16.59 6.75 9.57
CA ILE A 275 16.07 6.89 8.20
C ILE A 275 17.05 6.40 7.15
N MET A 276 18.32 6.79 7.26
CA MET A 276 19.34 6.41 6.29
C MET A 276 19.61 4.90 6.33
N PHE A 277 19.64 4.32 7.53
CA PHE A 277 19.73 2.87 7.70
C PHE A 277 18.54 2.14 7.07
N ASN A 278 17.31 2.61 7.33
CA ASN A 278 16.10 1.99 6.80
C ASN A 278 15.99 2.11 5.28
N ILE A 279 16.42 3.24 4.69
CA ILE A 279 16.46 3.42 3.23
C ILE A 279 17.45 2.43 2.64
N ALA A 280 18.68 2.37 3.17
CA ALA A 280 19.73 1.50 2.67
C ALA A 280 19.35 0.01 2.80
N MET A 281 18.71 -0.41 3.90
CA MET A 281 18.21 -1.77 4.10
C MET A 281 17.12 -2.18 3.09
N LYS A 282 16.33 -1.22 2.60
CA LYS A 282 15.33 -1.49 1.55
C LYS A 282 15.96 -1.60 0.16
N THR A 283 17.17 -1.08 -0.02
CA THR A 283 17.93 -1.12 -1.27
C THR A 283 18.72 -2.43 -1.41
N CYS A 284 19.16 -3.00 -0.29
CA CYS A 284 19.84 -4.31 -0.22
C CYS A 284 18.88 -5.48 -0.27
#